data_b0110eb650d53c2077a9f635404ae4ef
#
_entry.id   b0110eb650d53c2077a9f635404ae4ef
#
_cell.length_a   1.000
_cell.length_b   1.000
_cell.length_c   1.000
_cell.angle_alpha   90.00
_cell.angle_beta   90.00
_cell.angle_gamma   90.00
#
_symmetry.space_group_name_H-M   'P 1'
#
loop_
_entity.id
_entity.type
_entity.pdbx_description
1 polymer ?
#
loop_
_entity_poly.entity_id
_entity_poly.type
_entity_poly.pdbx_seq_one_letter_code
_entity_poly.pdbx_strand_id
1 'polypeptide(L)'
;MRRLVEETFVIEMKGITKKFGNFVANNQIDLTLKKGEIHALLGENGAGKSTLMNILSGLLEPTEGEIKVNGVPTKIDSPNTANRLKIGMVHQHFMLVKKFSVVENIILGKEQTKFGFIDKSAVKEEIMELSKKYHLAVDPDAKVEDITVGMEQRVEILKTLYRGADILIFDEPTAVLTPQEIEELIVIMKQLTKEGKSIFLITHKIKEIQAVADRCTVIRRGNVIGTVEMGNVSDQELADMMVGRSVSFKTQKEPAKPTTDALVIKNLVVKDSRGIEAVKGLDLTVRHGEVVGIAGVDGNGQSELIQALSGLRAIESGSIQLDGKEITKLPTRQRTEGGLGHIPEDRHKHGLVLQMGLDENIGLQTYYKEPLSKNGFLNKKAFVDLAERLIEEFDVRTPSPTVAAGALSGGNQQKAIIAREIDRDPSLLIAAQPTRGLDVGAIEYIHKRLIDQRNKGKAVLLMSFELDEILNVADRIAVMYEGRIVDVLDTKETNETELGLLMAGSTREQVRAKEQEAL
;
A
#
# COMPACT_ATOMS: atom_id res chain seq x y z
N MET A 1 -14.05 47.56 3.31
CA MET A 1 -14.97 46.66 2.61
C MET A 1 -14.15 45.48 2.07
N ARG A 2 -14.09 44.36 2.80
CA ARG A 2 -13.59 43.08 2.25
C ARG A 2 -14.69 42.61 1.28
N ARG A 3 -14.39 42.56 -0.03
CA ARG A 3 -15.23 41.82 -0.99
C ARG A 3 -15.31 40.39 -0.48
N LEU A 4 -16.50 39.94 -0.12
CA LEU A 4 -16.80 38.51 -0.01
C LEU A 4 -16.54 37.94 -1.41
N VAL A 5 -15.44 37.21 -1.55
CA VAL A 5 -15.21 36.37 -2.71
C VAL A 5 -16.27 35.28 -2.59
N GLU A 6 -17.29 35.31 -3.43
CA GLU A 6 -18.26 34.20 -3.50
C GLU A 6 -17.46 32.92 -3.76
N GLU A 7 -17.49 32.01 -2.80
CA GLU A 7 -16.87 30.69 -2.95
C GLU A 7 -17.57 29.94 -4.08
N THR A 8 -16.87 29.77 -5.19
CA THR A 8 -17.43 29.09 -6.36
C THR A 8 -17.14 27.60 -6.25
N PHE A 9 -18.17 26.80 -5.97
CA PHE A 9 -18.07 25.34 -5.98
C PHE A 9 -18.18 24.83 -7.41
N VAL A 10 -17.22 23.99 -7.83
CA VAL A 10 -17.25 23.30 -9.12
C VAL A 10 -18.00 21.96 -9.03
N ILE A 11 -17.98 21.34 -7.85
CA ILE A 11 -18.79 20.14 -7.52
C ILE A 11 -19.54 20.38 -6.21
N GLU A 12 -20.83 20.04 -6.18
CA GLU A 12 -21.62 19.90 -4.98
C GLU A 12 -22.35 18.55 -5.05
N MET A 13 -22.09 17.69 -4.09
CA MET A 13 -22.80 16.42 -3.88
C MET A 13 -23.61 16.56 -2.60
N LYS A 14 -24.93 16.31 -2.66
CA LYS A 14 -25.86 16.47 -1.52
C LYS A 14 -26.65 15.21 -1.28
N GLY A 15 -26.60 14.68 -0.05
CA GLY A 15 -27.35 13.51 0.38
C GLY A 15 -27.03 12.24 -0.41
N ILE A 16 -25.80 12.10 -0.94
CA ILE A 16 -25.42 10.96 -1.78
C ILE A 16 -25.47 9.68 -0.99
N THR A 17 -26.37 8.80 -1.40
CA THR A 17 -26.52 7.46 -0.83
C THR A 17 -26.28 6.40 -1.91
N LYS A 18 -25.46 5.39 -1.59
CA LYS A 18 -25.25 4.22 -2.45
C LYS A 18 -25.44 2.93 -1.67
N LYS A 19 -26.36 2.09 -2.17
CA LYS A 19 -26.70 0.79 -1.59
C LYS A 19 -26.32 -0.32 -2.59
N PHE A 20 -25.75 -1.41 -2.08
CA PHE A 20 -25.55 -2.67 -2.79
C PHE A 20 -26.31 -3.76 -2.04
N GLY A 21 -27.54 -4.04 -2.49
CA GLY A 21 -28.47 -4.88 -1.72
C GLY A 21 -28.72 -4.26 -0.34
N ASN A 22 -28.44 -4.99 0.72
CA ASN A 22 -28.60 -4.52 2.11
C ASN A 22 -27.40 -3.73 2.64
N PHE A 23 -26.28 -3.69 1.90
CA PHE A 23 -25.10 -2.97 2.31
C PHE A 23 -25.12 -1.52 1.85
N VAL A 24 -24.99 -0.58 2.79
CA VAL A 24 -24.93 0.86 2.51
C VAL A 24 -23.47 1.30 2.46
N ALA A 25 -22.95 1.54 1.26
CA ALA A 25 -21.57 1.96 1.04
C ALA A 25 -21.35 3.46 1.28
N ASN A 26 -22.34 4.30 0.93
CA ASN A 26 -22.39 5.73 1.25
C ASN A 26 -23.76 6.05 1.80
N ASN A 27 -23.82 6.83 2.85
CA ASN A 27 -25.04 7.20 3.56
C ASN A 27 -25.15 8.70 3.71
N GLN A 28 -26.01 9.33 2.90
CA GLN A 28 -26.31 10.76 2.90
C GLN A 28 -25.03 11.65 2.92
N ILE A 29 -24.09 11.38 2.03
CA ILE A 29 -22.83 12.12 1.94
C ILE A 29 -23.04 13.49 1.32
N ASP A 30 -22.63 14.53 2.04
CA ASP A 30 -22.46 15.89 1.52
C ASP A 30 -20.99 16.17 1.28
N LEU A 31 -20.63 16.57 0.04
CA LEU A 31 -19.26 16.86 -0.35
C LEU A 31 -19.21 17.99 -1.37
N THR A 32 -18.25 18.89 -1.22
CA THR A 32 -18.07 20.03 -2.13
C THR A 32 -16.62 20.14 -2.58
N LEU A 33 -16.40 20.68 -3.79
CA LEU A 33 -15.07 21.02 -4.32
C LEU A 33 -15.09 22.49 -4.78
N LYS A 34 -14.18 23.30 -4.26
CA LYS A 34 -14.00 24.69 -4.68
C LYS A 34 -13.14 24.73 -5.96
N LYS A 35 -13.28 25.79 -6.73
CA LYS A 35 -12.47 25.99 -7.92
C LYS A 35 -10.98 26.20 -7.55
N GLY A 36 -10.08 25.44 -8.16
CA GLY A 36 -8.63 25.53 -7.92
C GLY A 36 -8.18 24.94 -6.59
N GLU A 37 -9.00 24.10 -5.95
CA GLU A 37 -8.74 23.47 -4.67
C GLU A 37 -8.25 22.05 -4.85
N ILE A 38 -7.39 21.59 -3.93
CA ILE A 38 -7.12 20.18 -3.68
C ILE A 38 -7.90 19.76 -2.43
N HIS A 39 -8.98 19.01 -2.63
CA HIS A 39 -9.81 18.49 -1.56
C HIS A 39 -9.51 17.01 -1.34
N ALA A 40 -8.94 16.66 -0.20
CA ALA A 40 -8.61 15.28 0.14
C ALA A 40 -9.84 14.54 0.71
N LEU A 41 -9.98 13.26 0.35
CA LEU A 41 -10.87 12.30 0.97
C LEU A 41 -10.07 11.29 1.77
N LEU A 42 -10.13 11.37 3.09
CA LEU A 42 -9.45 10.50 4.03
C LEU A 42 -10.41 9.47 4.61
N GLY A 43 -9.95 8.26 4.82
CA GLY A 43 -10.70 7.21 5.51
C GLY A 43 -10.06 5.83 5.33
N GLU A 44 -10.47 4.88 6.16
CA GLU A 44 -10.01 3.49 6.07
C GLU A 44 -10.42 2.83 4.74
N ASN A 45 -9.80 1.69 4.43
CA ASN A 45 -10.20 0.87 3.29
C ASN A 45 -11.64 0.36 3.50
N GLY A 46 -12.48 0.48 2.46
CA GLY A 46 -13.90 0.17 2.57
C GLY A 46 -14.77 1.26 3.22
N ALA A 47 -14.22 2.43 3.52
CA ALA A 47 -15.00 3.56 4.08
C ALA A 47 -16.00 4.19 3.10
N GLY A 48 -15.95 3.85 1.80
CA GLY A 48 -16.86 4.37 0.76
C GLY A 48 -16.25 5.44 -0.13
N LYS A 49 -14.96 5.78 0.01
CA LYS A 49 -14.27 6.83 -0.77
C LYS A 49 -14.32 6.60 -2.28
N SER A 50 -13.79 5.45 -2.74
CA SER A 50 -13.77 5.09 -4.17
C SER A 50 -15.20 4.89 -4.71
N THR A 51 -16.15 4.40 -3.89
CA THR A 51 -17.56 4.31 -4.29
C THR A 51 -18.13 5.69 -4.61
N LEU A 52 -17.85 6.69 -3.76
CA LEU A 52 -18.31 8.08 -3.96
C LEU A 52 -17.70 8.69 -5.23
N MET A 53 -16.42 8.47 -5.47
CA MET A 53 -15.73 8.98 -6.66
C MET A 53 -16.12 8.22 -7.93
N ASN A 54 -16.44 6.93 -7.84
CA ASN A 54 -17.03 6.18 -8.95
C ASN A 54 -18.40 6.69 -9.35
N ILE A 55 -19.17 7.26 -8.41
CA ILE A 55 -20.42 7.97 -8.73
C ILE A 55 -20.10 9.25 -9.51
N LEU A 56 -19.13 10.05 -9.05
CA LEU A 56 -18.75 11.29 -9.72
C LEU A 56 -18.12 11.06 -11.10
N SER A 57 -17.40 9.95 -11.30
CA SER A 57 -16.84 9.56 -12.60
C SER A 57 -17.81 8.85 -13.53
N GLY A 58 -19.05 8.59 -13.11
CA GLY A 58 -20.09 7.95 -13.91
C GLY A 58 -19.95 6.43 -14.06
N LEU A 59 -19.12 5.79 -13.25
CA LEU A 59 -18.99 4.33 -13.18
C LEU A 59 -20.12 3.70 -12.35
N LEU A 60 -20.71 4.47 -11.42
CA LEU A 60 -21.84 4.04 -10.60
C LEU A 60 -22.90 5.15 -10.58
N GLU A 61 -24.16 4.76 -10.52
CA GLU A 61 -25.24 5.71 -10.21
C GLU A 61 -25.49 5.75 -8.70
N PRO A 62 -25.79 6.93 -8.10
CA PRO A 62 -26.23 7.02 -6.73
C PRO A 62 -27.62 6.37 -6.58
N THR A 63 -27.92 5.84 -5.40
CA THR A 63 -29.27 5.36 -5.09
C THR A 63 -30.20 6.54 -4.73
N GLU A 64 -29.65 7.55 -4.04
CA GLU A 64 -30.34 8.78 -3.62
C GLU A 64 -29.33 9.95 -3.64
N GLY A 65 -29.83 11.17 -3.68
CA GLY A 65 -29.03 12.40 -3.64
C GLY A 65 -28.94 13.13 -4.96
N GLU A 66 -28.32 14.31 -4.94
CA GLU A 66 -28.17 15.22 -6.08
C GLU A 66 -26.72 15.62 -6.28
N ILE A 67 -26.28 15.74 -7.55
CA ILE A 67 -24.97 16.26 -7.92
C ILE A 67 -25.17 17.54 -8.74
N LYS A 68 -24.42 18.60 -8.38
CA LYS A 68 -24.32 19.81 -9.20
C LYS A 68 -22.89 19.97 -9.69
N VAL A 69 -22.77 20.30 -10.97
CA VAL A 69 -21.49 20.64 -11.60
C VAL A 69 -21.56 22.10 -12.03
N ASN A 70 -20.66 22.94 -11.51
CA ASN A 70 -20.66 24.39 -11.70
C ASN A 70 -22.05 25.02 -11.37
N GLY A 71 -22.67 24.58 -10.27
CA GLY A 71 -23.96 25.04 -9.79
C GLY A 71 -25.19 24.47 -10.54
N VAL A 72 -25.00 23.67 -11.60
CA VAL A 72 -26.09 23.12 -12.40
C VAL A 72 -26.37 21.67 -11.96
N PRO A 73 -27.61 21.33 -11.53
CA PRO A 73 -28.01 19.97 -11.25
C PRO A 73 -27.78 19.07 -12.46
N THR A 74 -27.05 17.98 -12.27
CA THR A 74 -26.57 17.16 -13.37
C THR A 74 -26.61 15.67 -13.00
N LYS A 75 -27.23 14.86 -13.89
CA LYS A 75 -27.14 13.39 -13.77
C LYS A 75 -25.88 12.90 -14.49
N ILE A 76 -25.01 12.21 -13.77
CA ILE A 76 -23.81 11.57 -14.32
C ILE A 76 -24.10 10.07 -14.40
N ASP A 77 -24.49 9.60 -15.59
CA ASP A 77 -24.97 8.23 -15.85
C ASP A 77 -23.91 7.35 -16.53
N SER A 78 -22.81 7.95 -16.97
CA SER A 78 -21.74 7.24 -17.68
C SER A 78 -20.42 7.99 -17.61
N PRO A 79 -19.26 7.29 -17.80
CA PRO A 79 -17.96 7.95 -17.94
C PRO A 79 -17.90 8.96 -19.09
N ASN A 80 -18.67 8.72 -20.17
CA ASN A 80 -18.77 9.68 -21.27
C ASN A 80 -19.46 10.97 -20.85
N THR A 81 -20.46 10.91 -19.99
CA THR A 81 -21.10 12.08 -19.41
C THR A 81 -20.14 12.83 -18.50
N ALA A 82 -19.41 12.14 -17.62
CA ALA A 82 -18.35 12.74 -16.78
C ALA A 82 -17.29 13.46 -17.64
N ASN A 83 -16.80 12.81 -18.70
CA ASN A 83 -15.83 13.42 -19.63
C ASN A 83 -16.37 14.69 -20.30
N ARG A 84 -17.64 14.71 -20.74
CA ARG A 84 -18.28 15.94 -21.30
C ARG A 84 -18.36 17.06 -20.28
N LEU A 85 -18.53 16.74 -19.01
CA LEU A 85 -18.51 17.67 -17.88
C LEU A 85 -17.08 18.01 -17.44
N LYS A 86 -16.08 17.54 -18.17
CA LYS A 86 -14.65 17.74 -17.89
C LYS A 86 -14.19 17.17 -16.55
N ILE A 87 -14.81 16.11 -16.10
CA ILE A 87 -14.42 15.32 -14.94
C ILE A 87 -13.59 14.14 -15.43
N GLY A 88 -12.36 14.00 -14.94
CA GLY A 88 -11.46 12.91 -15.28
C GLY A 88 -10.94 12.20 -14.03
N MET A 89 -10.68 10.91 -14.14
CA MET A 89 -10.20 10.08 -13.03
C MET A 89 -8.89 9.38 -13.40
N VAL A 90 -7.92 9.47 -12.51
CA VAL A 90 -6.67 8.69 -12.48
C VAL A 90 -6.87 7.58 -11.46
N HIS A 91 -6.93 6.34 -11.93
CA HIS A 91 -7.26 5.18 -11.12
C HIS A 91 -6.04 4.64 -10.36
N GLN A 92 -6.26 3.98 -9.23
CA GLN A 92 -5.26 3.30 -8.43
C GLN A 92 -4.47 2.24 -9.23
N HIS A 93 -5.16 1.50 -10.12
CA HIS A 93 -4.53 0.60 -11.09
C HIS A 93 -4.62 1.24 -12.47
N PHE A 94 -3.47 1.45 -13.09
CA PHE A 94 -3.40 2.14 -14.38
C PHE A 94 -4.17 1.38 -15.46
N MET A 95 -5.04 2.12 -16.14
CA MET A 95 -5.87 1.61 -17.23
C MET A 95 -5.14 1.78 -18.58
N LEU A 96 -3.88 1.30 -18.65
CA LEU A 96 -3.03 1.37 -19.85
C LEU A 96 -2.92 0.02 -20.53
N VAL A 97 -2.92 0.04 -21.87
CA VAL A 97 -2.67 -1.13 -22.70
C VAL A 97 -1.16 -1.29 -22.87
N LYS A 98 -0.55 -2.28 -22.23
CA LYS A 98 0.91 -2.46 -22.15
C LYS A 98 1.60 -2.56 -23.51
N LYS A 99 0.97 -3.17 -24.51
CA LYS A 99 1.51 -3.34 -25.87
C LYS A 99 1.46 -2.08 -26.73
N PHE A 100 0.69 -1.07 -26.32
CA PHE A 100 0.55 0.19 -27.03
C PHE A 100 1.64 1.17 -26.62
N SER A 101 1.97 2.10 -27.51
CA SER A 101 2.82 3.23 -27.18
C SER A 101 2.09 4.22 -26.26
N VAL A 102 2.85 5.14 -25.65
CA VAL A 102 2.33 6.23 -24.80
C VAL A 102 1.29 7.03 -25.58
N VAL A 103 1.60 7.46 -26.82
CA VAL A 103 0.66 8.22 -27.65
C VAL A 103 -0.61 7.44 -27.92
N GLU A 104 -0.52 6.15 -28.26
CA GLU A 104 -1.69 5.30 -28.53
C GLU A 104 -2.59 5.15 -27.30
N ASN A 105 -2.01 5.04 -26.10
CA ASN A 105 -2.78 4.99 -24.85
C ASN A 105 -3.49 6.30 -24.54
N ILE A 106 -2.84 7.44 -24.77
CA ILE A 106 -3.43 8.77 -24.49
C ILE A 106 -4.63 9.05 -25.38
N ILE A 107 -4.52 8.72 -26.69
CA ILE A 107 -5.60 9.01 -27.66
C ILE A 107 -6.70 7.96 -27.69
N LEU A 108 -6.51 6.80 -27.08
CA LEU A 108 -7.45 5.69 -27.13
C LEU A 108 -8.87 6.12 -26.76
N GLY A 109 -9.81 5.98 -27.72
CA GLY A 109 -11.19 6.43 -27.58
C GLY A 109 -11.42 7.93 -27.81
N LYS A 110 -10.41 8.68 -28.24
CA LYS A 110 -10.49 10.09 -28.70
C LYS A 110 -9.51 10.35 -29.84
N GLU A 111 -9.44 9.39 -30.76
CA GLU A 111 -8.53 9.45 -31.89
C GLU A 111 -8.91 10.59 -32.84
N GLN A 112 -7.92 11.45 -33.16
CA GLN A 112 -8.07 12.43 -34.22
C GLN A 112 -7.78 11.78 -35.56
N THR A 113 -8.75 11.77 -36.46
CA THR A 113 -8.62 11.15 -37.77
C THR A 113 -8.58 12.20 -38.87
N LYS A 114 -7.69 12.01 -39.87
CA LYS A 114 -7.61 12.78 -41.10
C LYS A 114 -7.71 11.80 -42.29
N PHE A 115 -8.73 11.98 -43.12
CA PHE A 115 -9.03 11.07 -44.24
C PHE A 115 -9.20 9.58 -43.82
N GLY A 116 -9.71 9.31 -42.61
CA GLY A 116 -9.92 7.96 -42.10
C GLY A 116 -8.69 7.31 -41.45
N PHE A 117 -7.54 8.01 -41.37
CA PHE A 117 -6.33 7.55 -40.69
C PHE A 117 -6.05 8.42 -39.45
N ILE A 118 -5.46 7.81 -38.40
CA ILE A 118 -5.05 8.52 -37.19
C ILE A 118 -3.87 9.44 -37.51
N ASP A 119 -4.01 10.73 -37.26
CA ASP A 119 -2.92 11.72 -37.41
C ASP A 119 -2.02 11.72 -36.16
N LYS A 120 -1.08 10.75 -36.10
CA LYS A 120 -0.18 10.61 -34.94
C LYS A 120 0.78 11.79 -34.79
N SER A 121 1.12 12.52 -35.85
CA SER A 121 2.10 13.60 -35.77
C SER A 121 1.55 14.80 -35.04
N ALA A 122 0.36 15.29 -35.43
CA ALA A 122 -0.30 16.40 -34.76
C ALA A 122 -0.61 16.10 -33.27
N VAL A 123 -1.05 14.87 -33.00
CA VAL A 123 -1.33 14.40 -31.65
C VAL A 123 -0.06 14.37 -30.78
N LYS A 124 1.08 13.94 -31.32
CA LYS A 124 2.36 13.95 -30.59
C LYS A 124 2.77 15.36 -30.19
N GLU A 125 2.63 16.32 -31.08
CA GLU A 125 2.92 17.72 -30.77
C GLU A 125 2.06 18.23 -29.61
N GLU A 126 0.73 17.98 -29.66
CA GLU A 126 -0.21 18.36 -28.58
C GLU A 126 0.15 17.70 -27.25
N ILE A 127 0.48 16.40 -27.26
CA ILE A 127 0.91 15.68 -26.06
C ILE A 127 2.22 16.24 -25.50
N MET A 128 3.19 16.58 -26.37
CA MET A 128 4.45 17.15 -25.94
C MET A 128 4.30 18.57 -25.38
N GLU A 129 3.35 19.38 -25.92
CA GLU A 129 2.99 20.66 -25.33
C GLU A 129 2.40 20.51 -23.93
N LEU A 130 1.44 19.57 -23.75
CA LEU A 130 0.87 19.24 -22.43
C LEU A 130 1.95 18.74 -21.47
N SER A 131 2.81 17.83 -21.93
CA SER A 131 3.92 17.28 -21.17
C SER A 131 4.87 18.37 -20.65
N LYS A 132 5.24 19.33 -21.50
CA LYS A 132 6.06 20.49 -21.11
C LYS A 132 5.33 21.41 -20.15
N LYS A 133 4.07 21.72 -20.44
CA LYS A 133 3.24 22.64 -19.63
C LYS A 133 3.10 22.16 -18.19
N TYR A 134 2.89 20.86 -17.98
CA TYR A 134 2.63 20.28 -16.66
C TYR A 134 3.82 19.53 -16.06
N HIS A 135 5.01 19.64 -16.67
CA HIS A 135 6.24 18.95 -16.25
C HIS A 135 6.09 17.41 -16.15
N LEU A 136 5.28 16.85 -17.04
CA LEU A 136 4.99 15.40 -17.13
C LEU A 136 5.83 14.79 -18.25
N ALA A 137 7.16 14.73 -18.09
CA ALA A 137 8.06 14.24 -19.12
C ALA A 137 7.76 12.76 -19.47
N VAL A 138 7.47 12.50 -20.75
CA VAL A 138 7.24 11.18 -21.33
C VAL A 138 7.83 11.11 -22.73
N ASP A 139 8.19 9.89 -23.17
CA ASP A 139 8.48 9.60 -24.58
C ASP A 139 7.20 9.10 -25.27
N PRO A 140 6.62 9.81 -26.23
CA PRO A 140 5.37 9.43 -26.88
C PRO A 140 5.45 8.10 -27.64
N ASP A 141 6.64 7.70 -28.07
CA ASP A 141 6.86 6.49 -28.86
C ASP A 141 7.22 5.28 -28.03
N ALA A 142 7.59 5.46 -26.76
CA ALA A 142 7.89 4.35 -25.85
C ALA A 142 6.66 3.47 -25.65
N LYS A 143 6.86 2.15 -25.61
CA LYS A 143 5.78 1.21 -25.23
C LYS A 143 5.56 1.27 -23.73
N VAL A 144 4.31 1.11 -23.32
CA VAL A 144 3.96 1.12 -21.89
C VAL A 144 4.60 -0.04 -21.13
N GLU A 145 4.84 -1.19 -21.78
CA GLU A 145 5.55 -2.31 -21.13
C GLU A 145 7.02 -2.04 -20.80
N ASP A 146 7.64 -1.00 -21.41
CA ASP A 146 9.06 -0.67 -21.29
C ASP A 146 9.32 0.54 -20.37
N ILE A 147 8.28 1.21 -19.89
CA ILE A 147 8.40 2.38 -19.02
C ILE A 147 8.23 2.02 -17.53
N THR A 148 8.72 2.88 -16.64
CA THR A 148 8.58 2.71 -15.18
C THR A 148 7.16 3.01 -14.70
N VAL A 149 6.82 2.54 -13.51
CA VAL A 149 5.51 2.77 -12.87
C VAL A 149 5.22 4.27 -12.72
N GLY A 150 6.21 5.08 -12.32
CA GLY A 150 6.07 6.53 -12.25
C GLY A 150 5.82 7.19 -13.61
N MET A 151 6.38 6.64 -14.68
CA MET A 151 6.06 7.09 -16.05
C MET A 151 4.65 6.65 -16.47
N GLU A 152 4.20 5.43 -16.13
CA GLU A 152 2.83 4.98 -16.38
C GLU A 152 1.81 5.96 -15.76
N GLN A 153 2.09 6.44 -14.55
CA GLN A 153 1.25 7.43 -13.88
C GLN A 153 1.22 8.78 -14.61
N ARG A 154 2.37 9.27 -15.08
CA ARG A 154 2.43 10.51 -15.89
C ARG A 154 1.60 10.37 -17.18
N VAL A 155 1.62 9.19 -17.78
CA VAL A 155 0.80 8.88 -18.97
C VAL A 155 -0.69 8.91 -18.63
N GLU A 156 -1.14 8.37 -17.50
CA GLU A 156 -2.55 8.42 -17.08
C GLU A 156 -3.01 9.87 -16.80
N ILE A 157 -2.16 10.69 -16.18
CA ILE A 157 -2.46 12.11 -15.95
C ILE A 157 -2.56 12.84 -17.30
N LEU A 158 -1.58 12.66 -18.20
CA LEU A 158 -1.59 13.25 -19.54
C LEU A 158 -2.82 12.85 -20.36
N LYS A 159 -3.20 11.57 -20.33
CA LYS A 159 -4.41 11.04 -20.95
C LYS A 159 -5.67 11.77 -20.45
N THR A 160 -5.75 12.02 -19.16
CA THR A 160 -6.87 12.72 -18.53
C THR A 160 -6.89 14.21 -18.93
N LEU A 161 -5.73 14.85 -18.98
CA LEU A 161 -5.57 16.25 -19.42
C LEU A 161 -5.83 16.43 -20.92
N TYR A 162 -5.35 15.50 -21.76
CA TYR A 162 -5.61 15.47 -23.22
C TYR A 162 -7.11 15.39 -23.53
N ARG A 163 -7.89 14.71 -22.69
CA ARG A 163 -9.34 14.66 -22.77
C ARG A 163 -10.03 15.97 -22.35
N GLY A 164 -9.27 16.93 -21.82
CA GLY A 164 -9.73 18.26 -21.44
C GLY A 164 -10.34 18.34 -20.05
N ALA A 165 -9.95 17.48 -19.12
CA ALA A 165 -10.44 17.52 -17.76
C ALA A 165 -10.06 18.84 -17.04
N ASP A 166 -11.03 19.44 -16.34
CA ASP A 166 -10.84 20.60 -15.45
C ASP A 166 -10.99 20.18 -13.97
N ILE A 167 -11.70 19.07 -13.72
CA ILE A 167 -11.88 18.44 -12.42
C ILE A 167 -11.21 17.07 -12.48
N LEU A 168 -10.23 16.85 -11.62
CA LEU A 168 -9.40 15.65 -11.58
C LEU A 168 -9.68 14.87 -10.30
N ILE A 169 -9.84 13.56 -10.43
CA ILE A 169 -9.96 12.64 -9.30
C ILE A 169 -8.70 11.76 -9.30
N PHE A 170 -7.92 11.80 -8.24
CA PHE A 170 -6.78 10.92 -8.02
C PHE A 170 -7.14 9.87 -6.97
N ASP A 171 -7.24 8.60 -7.36
CA ASP A 171 -7.57 7.49 -6.45
C ASP A 171 -6.29 6.74 -6.05
N GLU A 172 -5.82 6.97 -4.82
CA GLU A 172 -4.60 6.41 -4.23
C GLU A 172 -3.37 6.48 -5.17
N PRO A 173 -3.03 7.67 -5.69
CA PRO A 173 -2.06 7.80 -6.77
C PRO A 173 -0.62 7.45 -6.38
N THR A 174 -0.33 7.30 -5.09
CA THR A 174 1.02 7.09 -4.54
C THR A 174 1.28 5.65 -4.08
N ALA A 175 0.31 4.74 -4.26
CA ALA A 175 0.38 3.39 -3.71
C ALA A 175 1.58 2.55 -4.22
N VAL A 176 2.12 2.91 -5.38
CA VAL A 176 3.20 2.16 -6.06
C VAL A 176 4.41 3.03 -6.42
N LEU A 177 4.47 4.26 -5.90
CA LEU A 177 5.53 5.22 -6.19
C LEU A 177 6.63 5.21 -5.14
N THR A 178 7.84 5.55 -5.57
CA THR A 178 8.97 5.84 -4.68
C THR A 178 8.77 7.19 -3.96
N PRO A 179 9.44 7.45 -2.83
CA PRO A 179 9.35 8.73 -2.13
C PRO A 179 9.64 9.95 -3.04
N GLN A 180 10.63 9.84 -3.93
CA GLN A 180 10.97 10.90 -4.88
C GLN A 180 9.85 11.14 -5.89
N GLU A 181 9.25 10.07 -6.42
CA GLU A 181 8.11 10.18 -7.35
C GLU A 181 6.86 10.77 -6.66
N ILE A 182 6.68 10.52 -5.36
CA ILE A 182 5.60 11.13 -4.55
C ILE A 182 5.82 12.65 -4.46
N GLU A 183 7.04 13.11 -4.17
CA GLU A 183 7.38 14.54 -4.13
C GLU A 183 7.12 15.22 -5.48
N GLU A 184 7.52 14.57 -6.58
CA GLU A 184 7.24 15.06 -7.93
C GLU A 184 5.74 15.17 -8.20
N LEU A 185 4.95 14.16 -7.80
CA LEU A 185 3.50 14.18 -7.96
C LEU A 185 2.83 15.29 -7.16
N ILE A 186 3.29 15.58 -5.95
CA ILE A 186 2.84 16.71 -5.13
C ILE A 186 3.06 18.04 -5.86
N VAL A 187 4.25 18.21 -6.46
CA VAL A 187 4.57 19.41 -7.27
C VAL A 187 3.62 19.52 -8.47
N ILE A 188 3.38 18.40 -9.17
CA ILE A 188 2.46 18.35 -10.31
C ILE A 188 1.05 18.75 -9.90
N MET A 189 0.50 18.19 -8.82
CA MET A 189 -0.85 18.53 -8.32
C MET A 189 -0.97 20.01 -7.98
N LYS A 190 0.04 20.59 -7.29
CA LYS A 190 0.08 22.03 -6.99
C LYS A 190 0.16 22.88 -8.25
N GLN A 191 0.87 22.43 -9.29
CA GLN A 191 0.93 23.14 -10.57
C GLN A 191 -0.42 23.10 -11.29
N LEU A 192 -1.08 21.95 -11.31
CA LEU A 192 -2.41 21.79 -11.90
C LEU A 192 -3.44 22.75 -11.29
N THR A 193 -3.44 22.92 -9.96
CA THR A 193 -4.37 23.85 -9.30
C THR A 193 -4.04 25.31 -9.57
N LYS A 194 -2.76 25.69 -9.67
CA LYS A 194 -2.34 27.03 -10.13
C LYS A 194 -2.82 27.34 -11.55
N GLU A 195 -2.93 26.32 -12.41
CA GLU A 195 -3.49 26.42 -13.77
C GLU A 195 -5.02 26.36 -13.80
N GLY A 196 -5.68 26.41 -12.63
CA GLY A 196 -7.13 26.47 -12.47
C GLY A 196 -7.85 25.13 -12.49
N LYS A 197 -7.13 24.01 -12.41
CA LYS A 197 -7.73 22.69 -12.22
C LYS A 197 -8.17 22.52 -10.77
N SER A 198 -9.18 21.68 -10.52
CA SER A 198 -9.65 21.34 -9.18
C SER A 198 -9.50 19.85 -8.97
N ILE A 199 -9.08 19.42 -7.78
CA ILE A 199 -8.63 18.06 -7.54
C ILE A 199 -9.36 17.45 -6.34
N PHE A 200 -9.93 16.25 -6.51
CA PHE A 200 -10.17 15.32 -5.41
C PHE A 200 -8.99 14.36 -5.28
N LEU A 201 -8.41 14.27 -4.09
CA LEU A 201 -7.34 13.33 -3.76
C LEU A 201 -7.85 12.29 -2.78
N ILE A 202 -7.94 11.03 -3.20
CA ILE A 202 -8.28 9.92 -2.32
C ILE A 202 -6.97 9.30 -1.84
N THR A 203 -6.76 9.26 -0.53
CA THR A 203 -5.63 8.57 0.09
C THR A 203 -5.98 8.20 1.53
N HIS A 204 -5.24 7.24 2.07
CA HIS A 204 -5.25 6.92 3.50
C HIS A 204 -3.96 7.40 4.20
N LYS A 205 -3.03 8.02 3.46
CA LYS A 205 -1.74 8.51 3.95
C LYS A 205 -1.83 9.98 4.38
N ILE A 206 -1.85 10.21 5.68
CA ILE A 206 -2.04 11.55 6.27
C ILE A 206 -0.92 12.52 5.87
N LYS A 207 0.34 12.04 5.80
CA LYS A 207 1.49 12.87 5.37
C LYS A 207 1.30 13.48 3.98
N GLU A 208 0.71 12.72 3.05
CA GLU A 208 0.45 13.22 1.69
C GLU A 208 -0.62 14.32 1.69
N ILE A 209 -1.68 14.15 2.49
CA ILE A 209 -2.74 15.15 2.65
C ILE A 209 -2.17 16.45 3.21
N GLN A 210 -1.38 16.37 4.28
CA GLN A 210 -0.71 17.51 4.90
C GLN A 210 0.20 18.27 3.92
N ALA A 211 0.84 17.54 3.00
CA ALA A 211 1.76 18.13 2.05
C ALA A 211 1.08 18.91 0.91
N VAL A 212 -0.18 18.57 0.56
CA VAL A 212 -0.76 19.06 -0.71
C VAL A 212 -2.19 19.57 -0.62
N ALA A 213 -3.00 19.09 0.33
CA ALA A 213 -4.43 19.40 0.35
C ALA A 213 -4.72 20.77 0.99
N ASP A 214 -5.77 21.44 0.51
CA ASP A 214 -6.33 22.66 1.11
C ASP A 214 -7.38 22.31 2.17
N ARG A 215 -8.24 21.33 1.87
CA ARG A 215 -9.24 20.77 2.79
C ARG A 215 -9.22 19.25 2.78
N CYS A 216 -9.70 18.66 3.86
CA CYS A 216 -9.85 17.22 3.99
C CYS A 216 -11.23 16.86 4.55
N THR A 217 -11.95 15.98 3.85
CA THR A 217 -13.17 15.34 4.37
C THR A 217 -12.85 13.92 4.81
N VAL A 218 -13.15 13.61 6.07
CA VAL A 218 -12.95 12.27 6.63
C VAL A 218 -14.23 11.47 6.48
N ILE A 219 -14.12 10.30 5.82
CA ILE A 219 -15.21 9.34 5.64
C ILE A 219 -14.93 8.07 6.45
N ARG A 220 -15.91 7.62 7.22
CA ARG A 220 -15.84 6.39 8.00
C ARG A 220 -17.15 5.61 7.92
N ARG A 221 -17.07 4.34 7.50
CA ARG A 221 -18.23 3.43 7.38
C ARG A 221 -19.39 4.05 6.59
N GLY A 222 -19.07 4.68 5.47
CA GLY A 222 -20.05 5.28 4.58
C GLY A 222 -20.61 6.64 5.04
N ASN A 223 -20.13 7.23 6.14
CA ASN A 223 -20.61 8.52 6.65
C ASN A 223 -19.48 9.55 6.67
N VAL A 224 -19.81 10.83 6.46
CA VAL A 224 -18.90 11.95 6.69
C VAL A 224 -18.76 12.16 8.20
N ILE A 225 -17.53 12.18 8.69
CA ILE A 225 -17.21 12.48 10.10
C ILE A 225 -16.98 13.95 10.28
N GLY A 226 -16.37 14.61 9.30
CA GLY A 226 -16.14 16.04 9.31
C GLY A 226 -15.29 16.47 8.13
N THR A 227 -15.33 17.77 7.82
CA THR A 227 -14.44 18.43 6.86
C THR A 227 -13.62 19.47 7.59
N VAL A 228 -12.30 19.44 7.39
CA VAL A 228 -11.34 20.34 8.04
C VAL A 228 -10.51 21.10 7.02
N GLU A 229 -10.15 22.34 7.35
CA GLU A 229 -9.16 23.14 6.59
C GLU A 229 -7.76 22.66 7.01
N MET A 230 -6.91 22.38 6.02
CA MET A 230 -5.54 21.94 6.30
C MET A 230 -4.70 23.10 6.87
N GLY A 231 -3.65 22.76 7.65
CA GLY A 231 -2.84 23.74 8.38
C GLY A 231 -3.32 24.04 9.82
N ASN A 232 -4.58 23.71 10.15
CA ASN A 232 -5.15 23.87 11.49
C ASN A 232 -5.42 22.53 12.19
N VAL A 233 -5.10 21.41 11.57
CA VAL A 233 -5.38 20.05 12.06
C VAL A 233 -4.08 19.25 12.11
N SER A 234 -3.86 18.53 13.19
CA SER A 234 -2.72 17.64 13.35
C SER A 234 -2.95 16.27 12.72
N ASP A 235 -1.85 15.55 12.42
CA ASP A 235 -1.88 14.17 11.94
C ASP A 235 -2.66 13.25 12.90
N GLN A 236 -2.51 13.50 14.21
CA GLN A 236 -3.19 12.74 15.24
C GLN A 236 -4.70 12.95 15.20
N GLU A 237 -5.17 14.18 15.05
CA GLU A 237 -6.60 14.48 14.94
C GLU A 237 -7.21 13.85 13.69
N LEU A 238 -6.53 13.90 12.54
CA LEU A 238 -6.99 13.24 11.32
C LEU A 238 -7.09 11.72 11.49
N ALA A 239 -6.10 11.11 12.14
CA ALA A 239 -6.11 9.68 12.43
C ALA A 239 -7.24 9.28 13.38
N ASP A 240 -7.45 10.06 14.45
CA ASP A 240 -8.51 9.82 15.42
C ASP A 240 -9.90 9.93 14.76
N MET A 241 -10.11 10.92 13.87
CA MET A 241 -11.34 11.03 13.07
C MET A 241 -11.53 9.83 12.15
N MET A 242 -10.46 9.35 11.51
CA MET A 242 -10.48 8.25 10.56
C MET A 242 -10.84 6.93 11.24
N VAL A 243 -10.20 6.61 12.37
CA VAL A 243 -10.37 5.33 13.08
C VAL A 243 -11.55 5.38 14.06
N GLY A 244 -11.84 6.56 14.62
CA GLY A 244 -12.93 6.79 15.61
C GLY A 244 -12.57 6.48 17.05
N ARG A 245 -11.29 6.36 17.33
CA ARG A 245 -10.68 6.29 18.66
C ARG A 245 -9.28 6.90 18.57
N SER A 246 -8.72 7.24 19.70
CA SER A 246 -7.32 7.64 19.70
C SER A 246 -6.42 6.51 19.20
N VAL A 247 -5.55 6.81 18.24
CA VAL A 247 -4.56 5.89 17.69
C VAL A 247 -3.17 6.43 17.96
N SER A 248 -2.20 5.55 18.13
CA SER A 248 -0.80 5.94 18.30
C SER A 248 -0.01 5.54 17.07
N PHE A 249 0.57 6.54 16.38
CA PHE A 249 1.53 6.26 15.30
C PHE A 249 2.87 5.75 15.81
N LYS A 250 3.21 6.04 17.08
CA LYS A 250 4.41 5.50 17.71
C LYS A 250 4.07 4.23 18.45
N THR A 251 4.65 3.13 18.02
CA THR A 251 4.52 1.85 18.71
C THR A 251 5.25 1.96 20.06
N GLN A 252 4.50 1.87 21.16
CA GLN A 252 5.10 1.81 22.48
C GLN A 252 5.80 0.45 22.62
N LYS A 253 7.12 0.48 22.77
CA LYS A 253 7.93 -0.72 22.97
C LYS A 253 8.94 -0.50 24.09
N GLU A 254 9.07 -1.50 24.96
CA GLU A 254 10.17 -1.55 25.92
C GLU A 254 11.51 -1.74 25.19
N PRO A 255 12.66 -1.42 25.82
CA PRO A 255 13.95 -1.77 25.27
C PRO A 255 14.04 -3.27 24.96
N ALA A 256 14.57 -3.62 23.80
CA ALA A 256 14.80 -5.01 23.43
C ALA A 256 15.73 -5.72 24.42
N LYS A 257 15.49 -7.00 24.63
CA LYS A 257 16.35 -7.86 25.48
C LYS A 257 16.88 -9.01 24.62
N PRO A 258 17.78 -8.71 23.66
CA PRO A 258 18.28 -9.74 22.77
C PRO A 258 19.13 -10.76 23.55
N THR A 259 18.98 -12.03 23.16
CA THR A 259 19.70 -13.16 23.78
C THR A 259 20.53 -13.90 22.74
N THR A 260 20.28 -15.18 22.52
CA THR A 260 21.03 -16.03 21.58
C THR A 260 20.58 -15.79 20.13
N ASP A 261 21.45 -16.18 19.19
CA ASP A 261 21.15 -16.11 17.77
C ASP A 261 20.03 -17.09 17.40
N ALA A 262 18.95 -16.58 16.83
CA ALA A 262 17.83 -17.37 16.31
C ALA A 262 18.03 -17.68 14.82
N LEU A 263 18.37 -16.66 14.01
CA LEU A 263 18.67 -16.81 12.59
C LEU A 263 20.10 -16.38 12.32
N VAL A 264 20.86 -17.22 11.64
CA VAL A 264 22.20 -16.89 11.13
C VAL A 264 22.28 -17.20 9.65
N ILE A 265 22.52 -16.17 8.85
CA ILE A 265 22.71 -16.26 7.40
C ILE A 265 24.18 -15.95 7.11
N LYS A 266 24.86 -16.81 6.32
CA LYS A 266 26.26 -16.63 5.94
C LYS A 266 26.44 -16.77 4.45
N ASN A 267 27.02 -15.73 3.83
CA ASN A 267 27.43 -15.66 2.43
C ASN A 267 26.34 -16.15 1.46
N LEU A 268 25.10 -15.76 1.71
CA LEU A 268 23.92 -16.24 0.97
C LEU A 268 23.86 -15.64 -0.42
N VAL A 269 23.74 -16.49 -1.45
CA VAL A 269 23.51 -16.09 -2.85
C VAL A 269 22.20 -16.69 -3.34
N VAL A 270 21.34 -15.81 -3.88
CA VAL A 270 20.03 -16.20 -4.43
C VAL A 270 19.83 -15.53 -5.78
N LYS A 271 19.35 -16.29 -6.77
CA LYS A 271 19.03 -15.78 -8.11
C LYS A 271 17.54 -15.43 -8.24
N ASP A 272 17.26 -14.41 -9.03
CA ASP A 272 15.89 -14.06 -9.43
C ASP A 272 15.32 -15.04 -10.47
N SER A 273 14.10 -14.77 -10.97
CA SER A 273 13.44 -15.60 -12.00
C SER A 273 14.13 -15.57 -13.38
N ARG A 274 15.01 -14.58 -13.61
CA ARG A 274 15.81 -14.41 -14.83
C ARG A 274 17.19 -15.04 -14.73
N GLY A 275 17.55 -15.61 -13.58
CA GLY A 275 18.86 -16.19 -13.30
C GLY A 275 19.93 -15.17 -12.88
N ILE A 276 19.55 -13.92 -12.58
CA ILE A 276 20.45 -12.87 -12.11
C ILE A 276 20.56 -12.96 -10.60
N GLU A 277 21.77 -12.79 -10.04
CA GLU A 277 21.97 -12.76 -8.59
C GLU A 277 21.27 -11.54 -7.97
N ALA A 278 20.16 -11.79 -7.27
CA ALA A 278 19.40 -10.79 -6.55
C ALA A 278 19.90 -10.62 -5.10
N VAL A 279 20.45 -11.69 -4.49
CA VAL A 279 21.14 -11.65 -3.20
C VAL A 279 22.58 -12.10 -3.45
N LYS A 280 23.58 -11.31 -3.01
CA LYS A 280 24.97 -11.41 -3.42
C LYS A 280 25.91 -11.55 -2.22
N GLY A 281 25.99 -12.76 -1.64
CA GLY A 281 26.89 -13.04 -0.50
C GLY A 281 26.46 -12.30 0.76
N LEU A 282 25.16 -12.41 1.12
CA LEU A 282 24.56 -11.69 2.22
C LEU A 282 24.83 -12.40 3.55
N ASP A 283 25.26 -11.61 4.56
CA ASP A 283 25.38 -12.03 5.96
C ASP A 283 24.36 -11.26 6.80
N LEU A 284 23.62 -11.98 7.68
CA LEU A 284 22.68 -11.36 8.61
C LEU A 284 22.47 -12.27 9.82
N THR A 285 22.41 -11.67 11.01
CA THR A 285 22.05 -12.37 12.25
C THR A 285 20.86 -11.67 12.92
N VAL A 286 19.84 -12.48 13.30
CA VAL A 286 18.69 -12.05 14.11
C VAL A 286 18.69 -12.83 15.40
N ARG A 287 18.62 -12.14 16.53
CA ARG A 287 18.65 -12.75 17.87
C ARG A 287 17.25 -12.89 18.44
N HIS A 288 17.08 -13.83 19.31
CA HIS A 288 15.87 -13.92 20.13
C HIS A 288 15.66 -12.64 20.95
N GLY A 289 14.41 -12.16 21.04
CA GLY A 289 14.03 -10.97 21.79
C GLY A 289 14.35 -9.65 21.08
N GLU A 290 14.61 -9.69 19.74
CA GLU A 290 14.73 -8.47 18.93
C GLU A 290 13.90 -8.52 17.65
N VAL A 291 13.60 -7.34 17.12
CA VAL A 291 13.07 -7.14 15.76
C VAL A 291 14.19 -6.56 14.90
N VAL A 292 14.59 -7.27 13.85
CA VAL A 292 15.48 -6.74 12.81
C VAL A 292 14.64 -6.34 11.61
N GLY A 293 14.69 -5.06 11.23
CA GLY A 293 14.05 -4.54 10.03
C GLY A 293 14.98 -4.61 8.83
N ILE A 294 14.50 -5.02 7.66
CA ILE A 294 15.22 -4.91 6.38
C ILE A 294 14.67 -3.69 5.64
N ALA A 295 15.48 -2.64 5.52
CA ALA A 295 15.19 -1.45 4.74
C ALA A 295 15.85 -1.54 3.36
N GLY A 296 15.17 -1.11 2.30
CA GLY A 296 15.71 -1.09 0.94
C GLY A 296 14.63 -0.73 -0.08
N VAL A 297 15.06 -0.25 -1.24
CA VAL A 297 14.16 0.02 -2.37
C VAL A 297 13.69 -1.29 -2.99
N ASP A 298 12.46 -1.33 -3.50
CA ASP A 298 11.93 -2.52 -4.19
C ASP A 298 12.87 -2.95 -5.35
N GLY A 299 13.06 -4.26 -5.48
CA GLY A 299 13.97 -4.84 -6.47
C GLY A 299 15.43 -4.99 -6.00
N ASN A 300 15.78 -4.60 -4.79
CA ASN A 300 17.12 -4.80 -4.23
C ASN A 300 17.39 -6.22 -3.68
N GLY A 301 16.46 -7.19 -3.85
CA GLY A 301 16.65 -8.58 -3.47
C GLY A 301 15.96 -9.00 -2.16
N GLN A 302 15.17 -8.11 -1.53
CA GLN A 302 14.45 -8.42 -0.28
C GLN A 302 13.45 -9.56 -0.47
N SER A 303 12.65 -9.52 -1.53
CA SER A 303 11.66 -10.58 -1.84
C SER A 303 12.34 -11.93 -2.08
N GLU A 304 13.47 -11.95 -2.80
CA GLU A 304 14.27 -13.16 -3.05
C GLU A 304 14.86 -13.71 -1.76
N LEU A 305 15.34 -12.84 -0.87
CA LEU A 305 15.83 -13.22 0.46
C LEU A 305 14.72 -13.90 1.28
N ILE A 306 13.55 -13.27 1.40
CA ILE A 306 12.42 -13.82 2.15
C ILE A 306 11.94 -15.15 1.56
N GLN A 307 11.85 -15.27 0.22
CA GLN A 307 11.50 -16.51 -0.45
C GLN A 307 12.53 -17.61 -0.22
N ALA A 308 13.83 -17.28 -0.21
CA ALA A 308 14.88 -18.23 0.10
C ALA A 308 14.81 -18.70 1.56
N LEU A 309 14.58 -17.80 2.52
CA LEU A 309 14.41 -18.13 3.94
C LEU A 309 13.20 -19.03 4.19
N SER A 310 12.08 -18.77 3.53
CA SER A 310 10.86 -19.57 3.65
C SER A 310 10.89 -20.89 2.85
N GLY A 311 11.94 -21.11 2.02
CA GLY A 311 12.07 -22.32 1.19
C GLY A 311 11.22 -22.31 -0.09
N LEU A 312 10.74 -21.12 -0.49
CA LEU A 312 9.98 -20.91 -1.75
C LEU A 312 10.89 -20.66 -2.94
N ARG A 313 12.20 -20.41 -2.72
CA ARG A 313 13.20 -20.17 -3.74
C ARG A 313 14.47 -20.97 -3.44
N ALA A 314 15.09 -21.49 -4.49
CA ALA A 314 16.35 -22.19 -4.38
C ALA A 314 17.49 -21.24 -3.99
N ILE A 315 18.43 -21.74 -3.19
CA ILE A 315 19.63 -21.06 -2.74
C ILE A 315 20.78 -21.55 -3.62
N GLU A 316 21.56 -20.63 -4.20
CA GLU A 316 22.71 -20.96 -5.04
C GLU A 316 23.93 -21.36 -4.18
N SER A 317 24.23 -20.56 -3.16
CA SER A 317 25.32 -20.82 -2.21
C SER A 317 25.07 -20.13 -0.87
N GLY A 318 25.90 -20.43 0.13
CA GLY A 318 25.77 -19.93 1.48
C GLY A 318 25.05 -20.88 2.41
N SER A 319 24.78 -20.43 3.63
CA SER A 319 24.12 -21.24 4.66
C SER A 319 23.10 -20.43 5.47
N ILE A 320 22.06 -21.12 5.92
CA ILE A 320 21.02 -20.58 6.80
C ILE A 320 20.85 -21.52 7.99
N GLN A 321 21.01 -20.99 9.19
CA GLN A 321 20.76 -21.71 10.44
C GLN A 321 19.63 -21.07 11.21
N LEU A 322 18.73 -21.89 11.74
CA LEU A 322 17.64 -21.52 12.64
C LEU A 322 17.84 -22.26 13.96
N ASP A 323 17.99 -21.53 15.06
CA ASP A 323 18.31 -22.09 16.39
C ASP A 323 19.49 -23.06 16.37
N GLY A 324 20.57 -22.69 15.63
CA GLY A 324 21.78 -23.51 15.47
C GLY A 324 21.61 -24.70 14.54
N LYS A 325 20.43 -24.96 13.97
CA LYS A 325 20.18 -26.04 13.01
C LYS A 325 20.27 -25.55 11.58
N GLU A 326 21.01 -26.26 10.75
CA GLU A 326 21.11 -25.97 9.32
C GLU A 326 19.78 -26.24 8.61
N ILE A 327 19.22 -25.20 7.94
CA ILE A 327 17.94 -25.29 7.22
C ILE A 327 18.06 -24.99 5.73
N THR A 328 19.24 -24.71 5.21
CA THR A 328 19.49 -24.24 3.84
C THR A 328 18.82 -25.10 2.77
N LYS A 329 18.88 -26.42 2.91
CA LYS A 329 18.33 -27.40 1.95
C LYS A 329 17.00 -28.00 2.38
N LEU A 330 16.45 -27.59 3.53
CA LEU A 330 15.19 -28.12 4.01
C LEU A 330 14.01 -27.56 3.20
N PRO A 331 13.03 -28.39 2.85
CA PRO A 331 11.80 -27.94 2.21
C PRO A 331 10.96 -27.08 3.19
N THR A 332 10.08 -26.26 2.64
CA THR A 332 9.23 -25.30 3.39
C THR A 332 8.57 -25.92 4.62
N ARG A 333 7.97 -27.11 4.50
CA ARG A 333 7.31 -27.79 5.63
C ARG A 333 8.25 -28.05 6.79
N GLN A 334 9.46 -28.54 6.52
CA GLN A 334 10.43 -28.84 7.58
C GLN A 334 10.97 -27.57 8.25
N ARG A 335 11.12 -26.47 7.51
CA ARG A 335 11.45 -25.15 8.08
C ARG A 335 10.33 -24.64 8.99
N THR A 336 9.08 -24.79 8.54
CA THR A 336 7.88 -24.42 9.31
C THR A 336 7.76 -25.24 10.60
N GLU A 337 7.98 -26.57 10.52
CA GLU A 337 8.00 -27.47 11.68
C GLU A 337 9.20 -27.20 12.60
N GLY A 338 10.30 -26.67 12.04
CA GLY A 338 11.51 -26.28 12.78
C GLY A 338 11.39 -24.94 13.51
N GLY A 339 10.22 -24.27 13.46
CA GLY A 339 10.00 -23.02 14.20
C GLY A 339 10.04 -21.75 13.37
N LEU A 340 9.96 -21.84 12.03
CA LEU A 340 9.84 -20.67 11.17
C LEU A 340 8.36 -20.33 10.92
N GLY A 341 7.95 -19.10 11.29
CA GLY A 341 6.68 -18.48 10.91
C GLY A 341 6.87 -17.51 9.76
N HIS A 342 5.93 -17.42 8.83
CA HIS A 342 6.05 -16.56 7.67
C HIS A 342 4.74 -15.86 7.33
N ILE A 343 4.70 -14.55 7.54
CA ILE A 343 3.66 -13.65 7.02
C ILE A 343 4.14 -13.18 5.64
N PRO A 344 3.51 -13.63 4.54
CA PRO A 344 4.01 -13.38 3.19
C PRO A 344 3.68 -11.96 2.70
N GLU A 345 4.49 -11.44 1.79
CA GLU A 345 4.30 -10.14 1.13
C GLU A 345 2.98 -10.06 0.37
N ASP A 346 2.64 -11.11 -0.39
CA ASP A 346 1.37 -11.21 -1.11
C ASP A 346 0.45 -12.23 -0.42
N ARG A 347 -0.53 -11.70 0.32
CA ARG A 347 -1.51 -12.50 1.07
C ARG A 347 -2.42 -13.34 0.19
N HIS A 348 -2.67 -12.93 -1.06
CA HIS A 348 -3.55 -13.65 -1.99
C HIS A 348 -2.80 -14.76 -2.74
N LYS A 349 -1.52 -14.58 -3.01
CA LYS A 349 -0.70 -15.55 -3.73
C LYS A 349 -0.11 -16.62 -2.80
N HIS A 350 0.31 -16.22 -1.61
CA HIS A 350 1.07 -17.08 -0.70
C HIS A 350 0.46 -17.18 0.71
N GLY A 351 -0.50 -16.33 1.05
CA GLY A 351 -1.08 -16.27 2.40
C GLY A 351 -2.33 -17.12 2.57
N LEU A 352 -3.31 -16.97 1.69
CA LEU A 352 -4.64 -17.57 1.81
C LEU A 352 -5.09 -18.22 0.50
N VAL A 353 -5.89 -19.28 0.63
CA VAL A 353 -6.68 -19.84 -0.47
C VAL A 353 -8.06 -19.20 -0.42
N LEU A 354 -8.30 -18.19 -1.27
CA LEU A 354 -9.45 -17.28 -1.16
C LEU A 354 -10.82 -17.98 -1.26
N GLN A 355 -10.93 -19.11 -1.97
CA GLN A 355 -12.15 -19.88 -2.14
C GLN A 355 -12.43 -20.82 -0.96
N MET A 356 -11.44 -21.12 -0.13
CA MET A 356 -11.57 -21.99 1.03
C MET A 356 -12.15 -21.22 2.23
N GLY A 357 -12.78 -21.94 3.14
CA GLY A 357 -13.25 -21.41 4.41
C GLY A 357 -12.10 -20.83 5.25
N LEU A 358 -12.43 -19.91 6.14
CA LEU A 358 -11.44 -19.34 7.05
C LEU A 358 -10.87 -20.40 8.00
N ASP A 359 -11.70 -21.33 8.48
CA ASP A 359 -11.31 -22.50 9.27
C ASP A 359 -10.29 -23.37 8.54
N GLU A 360 -10.53 -23.69 7.27
CA GLU A 360 -9.60 -24.45 6.44
C GLU A 360 -8.28 -23.71 6.24
N ASN A 361 -8.31 -22.38 5.98
CA ASN A 361 -7.13 -21.56 5.84
C ASN A 361 -6.29 -21.49 7.12
N ILE A 362 -6.92 -21.41 8.28
CA ILE A 362 -6.26 -21.41 9.58
C ILE A 362 -5.58 -22.75 9.84
N GLY A 363 -6.26 -23.86 9.58
CA GLY A 363 -5.72 -25.21 9.79
C GLY A 363 -4.76 -25.70 8.70
N LEU A 364 -4.59 -24.96 7.58
CA LEU A 364 -3.91 -25.40 6.36
C LEU A 364 -2.48 -25.90 6.58
N GLN A 365 -1.73 -25.29 7.48
CA GLN A 365 -0.33 -25.65 7.73
C GLN A 365 -0.16 -26.77 8.78
N THR A 366 -1.23 -27.08 9.52
CA THR A 366 -1.23 -28.06 10.62
C THR A 366 -2.26 -29.18 10.45
N TYR A 367 -2.96 -29.24 9.31
CA TYR A 367 -4.07 -30.15 9.02
C TYR A 367 -3.76 -31.62 9.32
N TYR A 368 -2.48 -32.04 9.21
CA TYR A 368 -2.03 -33.42 9.41
C TYR A 368 -1.72 -33.75 10.88
N LYS A 369 -1.78 -32.77 11.79
CA LYS A 369 -1.53 -32.95 13.23
C LYS A 369 -2.84 -33.12 13.99
N GLU A 370 -2.79 -33.85 15.13
CA GLU A 370 -3.91 -33.85 16.10
C GLU A 370 -4.08 -32.43 16.68
N PRO A 371 -5.28 -31.97 16.91
CA PRO A 371 -6.58 -32.68 16.80
C PRO A 371 -7.22 -32.54 15.40
N LEU A 372 -6.62 -31.84 14.43
CA LEU A 372 -7.18 -31.58 13.11
C LEU A 372 -7.27 -32.84 12.23
N SER A 373 -6.36 -33.79 12.43
CA SER A 373 -6.38 -35.08 11.76
C SER A 373 -6.03 -36.20 12.72
N LYS A 374 -6.72 -37.33 12.54
CA LYS A 374 -6.42 -38.56 13.24
C LYS A 374 -6.51 -39.74 12.28
N ASN A 375 -5.46 -40.58 12.23
CA ASN A 375 -5.37 -41.73 11.33
C ASN A 375 -5.65 -41.41 9.85
N GLY A 376 -5.28 -40.22 9.39
CA GLY A 376 -5.48 -39.75 8.01
C GLY A 376 -6.87 -39.16 7.73
N PHE A 377 -7.78 -39.13 8.71
CA PHE A 377 -9.10 -38.52 8.57
C PHE A 377 -9.12 -37.12 9.18
N LEU A 378 -9.63 -36.15 8.43
CA LEU A 378 -9.77 -34.78 8.90
C LEU A 378 -10.96 -34.64 9.86
N ASN A 379 -10.75 -33.90 10.95
CA ASN A 379 -11.78 -33.59 11.92
C ASN A 379 -12.32 -32.17 11.69
N LYS A 380 -13.37 -32.03 10.90
CA LYS A 380 -13.98 -30.74 10.56
C LYS A 380 -14.36 -29.89 11.77
N LYS A 381 -14.84 -30.54 12.85
CA LYS A 381 -15.18 -29.83 14.09
C LYS A 381 -13.95 -29.18 14.70
N ALA A 382 -12.81 -29.87 14.74
CA ALA A 382 -11.56 -29.33 15.27
C ALA A 382 -11.04 -28.12 14.46
N PHE A 383 -11.28 -28.09 13.13
CA PHE A 383 -10.97 -26.91 12.30
C PHE A 383 -11.82 -25.71 12.70
N VAL A 384 -13.14 -25.91 12.89
CA VAL A 384 -14.05 -24.85 13.32
C VAL A 384 -13.68 -24.36 14.72
N ASP A 385 -13.48 -25.27 15.68
CA ASP A 385 -13.11 -24.95 17.07
C ASP A 385 -11.79 -24.14 17.12
N LEU A 386 -10.78 -24.52 16.32
CA LEU A 386 -9.52 -23.78 16.17
C LEU A 386 -9.77 -22.39 15.60
N ALA A 387 -10.58 -22.29 14.54
CA ALA A 387 -10.87 -21.03 13.89
C ALA A 387 -11.64 -20.07 14.82
N GLU A 388 -12.65 -20.54 15.54
CA GLU A 388 -13.41 -19.73 16.51
C GLU A 388 -12.50 -19.15 17.58
N ARG A 389 -11.60 -19.96 18.17
CA ARG A 389 -10.61 -19.49 19.15
C ARG A 389 -9.71 -18.39 18.58
N LEU A 390 -9.14 -18.59 17.38
CA LEU A 390 -8.23 -17.61 16.78
C LEU A 390 -8.94 -16.37 16.25
N ILE A 391 -10.17 -16.48 15.79
CA ILE A 391 -11.02 -15.35 15.40
C ILE A 391 -11.23 -14.43 16.61
N GLU A 392 -11.53 -14.98 17.78
CA GLU A 392 -11.72 -14.22 19.01
C GLU A 392 -10.39 -13.60 19.50
N GLU A 393 -9.32 -14.41 19.62
CA GLU A 393 -8.02 -13.99 20.14
C GLU A 393 -7.37 -12.90 19.29
N PHE A 394 -7.55 -12.95 17.96
CA PHE A 394 -6.93 -12.03 17.01
C PHE A 394 -7.89 -10.96 16.47
N ASP A 395 -9.10 -10.84 17.03
CA ASP A 395 -10.12 -9.86 16.60
C ASP A 395 -10.33 -9.89 15.08
N VAL A 396 -10.51 -11.08 14.51
CA VAL A 396 -10.85 -11.26 13.09
C VAL A 396 -12.34 -11.02 12.90
N ARG A 397 -12.72 -9.96 12.21
CA ARG A 397 -14.14 -9.67 11.96
C ARG A 397 -14.64 -10.48 10.78
N THR A 398 -15.49 -11.46 11.07
CA THR A 398 -16.08 -12.39 10.11
C THR A 398 -17.51 -12.73 10.50
N PRO A 399 -18.42 -13.02 9.54
CA PRO A 399 -19.77 -13.48 9.86
C PRO A 399 -19.79 -14.93 10.39
N SER A 400 -18.81 -15.75 10.01
CA SER A 400 -18.67 -17.14 10.50
C SER A 400 -17.25 -17.66 10.30
N PRO A 401 -16.81 -18.70 11.02
CA PRO A 401 -15.51 -19.33 10.81
C PRO A 401 -15.39 -20.07 9.46
N THR A 402 -16.50 -20.41 8.83
CA THR A 402 -16.53 -21.16 7.57
C THR A 402 -16.71 -20.29 6.33
N VAL A 403 -16.77 -18.95 6.49
CA VAL A 403 -16.89 -18.05 5.34
C VAL A 403 -15.63 -18.12 4.48
N ALA A 404 -15.79 -18.03 3.16
CA ALA A 404 -14.66 -18.00 2.25
C ALA A 404 -13.72 -16.83 2.60
N ALA A 405 -12.40 -17.10 2.69
CA ALA A 405 -11.42 -16.09 3.07
C ALA A 405 -11.40 -14.88 2.14
N GLY A 406 -11.79 -15.07 0.87
CA GLY A 406 -11.93 -13.99 -0.11
C GLY A 406 -13.04 -12.98 0.19
N ALA A 407 -14.01 -13.31 1.04
CA ALA A 407 -15.09 -12.41 1.44
C ALA A 407 -14.68 -11.45 2.58
N LEU A 408 -13.52 -11.68 3.21
CA LEU A 408 -13.00 -10.83 4.28
C LEU A 408 -12.34 -9.56 3.71
N SER A 409 -12.37 -8.47 4.49
CA SER A 409 -11.54 -7.30 4.20
C SER A 409 -10.06 -7.63 4.31
N GLY A 410 -9.20 -6.86 3.59
CA GLY A 410 -7.75 -7.07 3.61
C GLY A 410 -7.15 -7.09 5.02
N GLY A 411 -7.60 -6.22 5.93
CA GLY A 411 -7.18 -6.22 7.34
C GLY A 411 -7.55 -7.51 8.07
N ASN A 412 -8.75 -8.05 7.86
CA ASN A 412 -9.17 -9.31 8.49
C ASN A 412 -8.47 -10.53 7.87
N GLN A 413 -8.20 -10.51 6.55
CA GLN A 413 -7.36 -11.52 5.90
C GLN A 413 -5.96 -11.55 6.52
N GLN A 414 -5.35 -10.38 6.73
CA GLN A 414 -4.03 -10.27 7.34
C GLN A 414 -4.02 -10.73 8.80
N LYS A 415 -5.03 -10.35 9.58
CA LYS A 415 -5.20 -10.84 10.96
C LYS A 415 -5.30 -12.37 11.02
N ALA A 416 -6.02 -12.99 10.07
CA ALA A 416 -6.14 -14.45 9.98
C ALA A 416 -4.80 -15.14 9.67
N ILE A 417 -3.99 -14.56 8.76
CA ILE A 417 -2.64 -15.05 8.47
C ILE A 417 -1.76 -14.95 9.72
N ILE A 418 -1.76 -13.79 10.38
CA ILE A 418 -0.98 -13.55 11.60
C ILE A 418 -1.40 -14.51 12.71
N ALA A 419 -2.70 -14.74 12.89
CA ALA A 419 -3.23 -15.67 13.86
C ALA A 419 -2.70 -17.10 13.62
N ARG A 420 -2.78 -17.58 12.38
CA ARG A 420 -2.27 -18.89 11.98
C ARG A 420 -0.75 -19.03 12.22
N GLU A 421 0.02 -17.99 11.86
CA GLU A 421 1.48 -18.05 11.99
C GLU A 421 1.92 -17.98 13.46
N ILE A 422 1.29 -17.13 14.28
CA ILE A 422 1.63 -16.96 15.70
C ILE A 422 1.14 -18.12 16.56
N ASP A 423 -0.02 -18.72 16.27
CA ASP A 423 -0.56 -19.85 17.04
C ASP A 423 0.37 -21.08 17.04
N ARG A 424 1.23 -21.21 16.02
CA ARG A 424 2.23 -22.27 15.95
C ARG A 424 3.46 -22.03 16.84
N ASP A 425 3.51 -20.92 17.55
CA ASP A 425 4.58 -20.50 18.46
C ASP A 425 5.98 -20.52 17.80
N PRO A 426 6.19 -19.82 16.68
CA PRO A 426 7.47 -19.86 15.97
C PRO A 426 8.61 -19.27 16.80
N SER A 427 9.83 -19.78 16.65
CA SER A 427 11.03 -19.18 17.22
C SER A 427 11.50 -17.96 16.44
N LEU A 428 11.30 -17.98 15.12
CA LEU A 428 11.51 -16.85 14.21
C LEU A 428 10.22 -16.55 13.44
N LEU A 429 9.73 -15.33 13.53
CA LEU A 429 8.63 -14.82 12.70
C LEU A 429 9.18 -13.90 11.61
N ILE A 430 9.06 -14.30 10.35
CA ILE A 430 9.32 -13.45 9.20
C ILE A 430 8.03 -12.71 8.86
N ALA A 431 8.07 -11.39 8.87
CA ALA A 431 6.95 -10.52 8.51
C ALA A 431 7.34 -9.70 7.26
N ALA A 432 6.86 -10.13 6.09
CA ALA A 432 7.13 -9.46 4.82
C ALA A 432 5.94 -8.58 4.44
N GLN A 433 6.14 -7.26 4.37
CA GLN A 433 5.12 -6.26 4.05
C GLN A 433 3.82 -6.45 4.87
N PRO A 434 3.90 -6.65 6.20
CA PRO A 434 2.76 -7.13 6.99
C PRO A 434 1.59 -6.14 7.02
N THR A 435 1.83 -4.86 6.73
CA THR A 435 0.84 -3.79 6.78
C THR A 435 0.42 -3.26 5.41
N ARG A 436 0.99 -3.79 4.33
CA ARG A 436 0.76 -3.31 2.96
C ARG A 436 -0.72 -3.26 2.58
N GLY A 437 -1.20 -2.06 2.22
CA GLY A 437 -2.59 -1.82 1.79
C GLY A 437 -3.62 -2.00 2.89
N LEU A 438 -3.23 -1.80 4.16
CA LEU A 438 -4.12 -1.86 5.31
C LEU A 438 -4.43 -0.46 5.84
N ASP A 439 -5.49 -0.37 6.62
CA ASP A 439 -5.87 0.84 7.35
C ASP A 439 -5.04 1.02 8.62
N VAL A 440 -5.02 2.26 9.16
CA VAL A 440 -4.21 2.63 10.33
C VAL A 440 -4.54 1.77 11.56
N GLY A 441 -5.81 1.41 11.76
CA GLY A 441 -6.21 0.57 12.88
C GLY A 441 -5.66 -0.85 12.79
N ALA A 442 -5.61 -1.42 11.57
CA ALA A 442 -5.00 -2.71 11.32
C ALA A 442 -3.48 -2.65 11.45
N ILE A 443 -2.84 -1.56 10.98
CA ILE A 443 -1.39 -1.34 11.11
C ILE A 443 -0.97 -1.32 12.59
N GLU A 444 -1.63 -0.50 13.42
CA GLU A 444 -1.37 -0.43 14.87
C GLU A 444 -1.49 -1.82 15.53
N TYR A 445 -2.54 -2.56 15.19
CA TYR A 445 -2.76 -3.91 15.71
C TYR A 445 -1.60 -4.86 15.34
N ILE A 446 -1.16 -4.84 14.08
CA ILE A 446 -0.10 -5.72 13.59
C ILE A 446 1.24 -5.37 14.26
N HIS A 447 1.60 -4.09 14.33
CA HIS A 447 2.81 -3.65 15.01
C HIS A 447 2.85 -4.15 16.46
N LYS A 448 1.74 -4.01 17.17
CA LYS A 448 1.61 -4.52 18.54
C LYS A 448 1.86 -6.03 18.59
N ARG A 449 1.27 -6.83 17.69
CA ARG A 449 1.48 -8.28 17.64
C ARG A 449 2.93 -8.67 17.36
N LEU A 450 3.64 -7.95 16.47
CA LEU A 450 5.07 -8.17 16.22
C LEU A 450 5.90 -7.88 17.48
N ILE A 451 5.63 -6.77 18.16
CA ILE A 451 6.30 -6.41 19.42
C ILE A 451 5.97 -7.41 20.53
N ASP A 452 4.73 -7.91 20.61
CA ASP A 452 4.35 -8.95 21.58
C ASP A 452 5.17 -10.25 21.35
N GLN A 453 5.42 -10.65 20.10
CA GLN A 453 6.29 -11.80 19.81
C GLN A 453 7.72 -11.55 20.28
N ARG A 454 8.30 -10.38 19.96
CA ARG A 454 9.60 -9.97 20.46
C ARG A 454 9.67 -10.01 22.00
N ASN A 455 8.68 -9.45 22.68
CA ASN A 455 8.62 -9.39 24.15
C ASN A 455 8.49 -10.79 24.80
N LYS A 456 7.92 -11.76 24.07
CA LYS A 456 7.91 -13.18 24.46
C LYS A 456 9.27 -13.88 24.22
N GLY A 457 10.29 -13.14 23.82
CA GLY A 457 11.61 -13.68 23.54
C GLY A 457 11.75 -14.35 22.18
N LYS A 458 10.80 -14.16 21.24
CA LYS A 458 10.90 -14.66 19.87
C LYS A 458 11.75 -13.73 19.02
N ALA A 459 12.33 -14.22 17.94
CA ALA A 459 12.99 -13.40 16.93
C ALA A 459 11.97 -12.94 15.88
N VAL A 460 12.10 -11.69 15.41
CA VAL A 460 11.26 -11.16 14.34
C VAL A 460 12.15 -10.56 13.26
N LEU A 461 11.96 -10.98 12.02
CA LEU A 461 12.55 -10.38 10.82
C LEU A 461 11.44 -9.64 10.07
N LEU A 462 11.46 -8.30 10.13
CA LEU A 462 10.50 -7.44 9.45
C LEU A 462 11.09 -6.95 8.12
N MET A 463 10.40 -7.13 7.03
CA MET A 463 10.70 -6.52 5.74
C MET A 463 9.56 -5.58 5.35
N SER A 464 9.88 -4.31 5.14
CA SER A 464 8.92 -3.30 4.70
C SER A 464 9.59 -2.29 3.76
N PHE A 465 8.81 -1.77 2.80
CA PHE A 465 9.22 -0.62 1.98
C PHE A 465 8.84 0.71 2.63
N GLU A 466 8.00 0.68 3.67
CA GLU A 466 7.63 1.86 4.45
C GLU A 466 8.66 2.07 5.58
N LEU A 467 9.52 3.11 5.44
CA LEU A 467 10.55 3.40 6.43
C LEU A 467 9.97 3.72 7.81
N ASP A 468 8.81 4.37 7.85
CA ASP A 468 8.09 4.63 9.10
C ASP A 468 7.75 3.35 9.87
N GLU A 469 7.34 2.27 9.17
CA GLU A 469 7.07 0.97 9.80
C GLU A 469 8.33 0.38 10.40
N ILE A 470 9.44 0.41 9.65
CA ILE A 470 10.72 -0.10 10.11
C ILE A 470 11.21 0.68 11.33
N LEU A 471 11.22 2.01 11.27
CA LEU A 471 11.65 2.89 12.37
C LEU A 471 10.79 2.71 13.62
N ASN A 472 9.48 2.47 13.47
CA ASN A 472 8.58 2.28 14.60
C ASN A 472 8.71 0.91 15.27
N VAL A 473 8.96 -0.16 14.51
CA VAL A 473 8.87 -1.54 15.01
C VAL A 473 10.25 -2.15 15.28
N ALA A 474 11.22 -1.93 14.37
CA ALA A 474 12.53 -2.57 14.47
C ALA A 474 13.38 -2.03 15.64
N ASP A 475 14.19 -2.90 16.21
CA ASP A 475 15.23 -2.55 17.18
C ASP A 475 16.57 -2.30 16.46
N ARG A 476 16.85 -3.07 15.40
CA ARG A 476 17.98 -2.86 14.49
C ARG A 476 17.49 -2.87 13.04
N ILE A 477 18.18 -2.12 12.19
CA ILE A 477 17.82 -1.99 10.77
C ILE A 477 19.00 -2.46 9.92
N ALA A 478 18.79 -3.51 9.13
CA ALA A 478 19.69 -3.96 8.10
C ALA A 478 19.32 -3.25 6.79
N VAL A 479 20.21 -2.39 6.28
CA VAL A 479 19.98 -1.66 5.04
C VAL A 479 20.48 -2.50 3.86
N MET A 480 19.58 -2.74 2.91
CA MET A 480 19.86 -3.56 1.73
C MET A 480 19.98 -2.71 0.46
N TYR A 481 21.09 -2.84 -0.25
CA TYR A 481 21.33 -2.21 -1.53
C TYR A 481 22.00 -3.19 -2.51
N GLU A 482 21.46 -3.29 -3.72
CA GLU A 482 21.95 -4.19 -4.80
C GLU A 482 22.27 -5.64 -4.35
N GLY A 483 21.42 -6.21 -3.50
CA GLY A 483 21.54 -7.59 -3.05
C GLY A 483 22.47 -7.82 -1.87
N ARG A 484 23.00 -6.77 -1.24
CA ARG A 484 23.92 -6.84 -0.09
C ARG A 484 23.38 -6.07 1.10
N ILE A 485 23.69 -6.48 2.31
CA ILE A 485 23.54 -5.63 3.48
C ILE A 485 24.72 -4.67 3.52
N VAL A 486 24.44 -3.37 3.38
CA VAL A 486 25.47 -2.33 3.39
C VAL A 486 25.80 -1.85 4.79
N ASP A 487 24.84 -1.87 5.71
CA ASP A 487 25.06 -1.59 7.14
C ASP A 487 23.94 -2.20 8.00
N VAL A 488 24.20 -2.33 9.32
CA VAL A 488 23.21 -2.76 10.33
C VAL A 488 23.24 -1.77 11.49
N LEU A 489 22.20 -0.95 11.59
CA LEU A 489 22.12 0.20 12.49
C LEU A 489 21.19 -0.07 13.67
N ASP A 490 21.46 0.53 14.83
CA ASP A 490 20.45 0.65 15.91
C ASP A 490 19.41 1.70 15.49
N THR A 491 18.13 1.38 15.63
CA THR A 491 17.03 2.28 15.24
C THR A 491 17.07 3.63 15.98
N LYS A 492 17.68 3.68 17.18
CA LYS A 492 17.81 4.92 17.96
C LYS A 492 18.90 5.85 17.44
N GLU A 493 19.83 5.33 16.65
CA GLU A 493 21.01 6.03 16.16
C GLU A 493 20.90 6.45 14.70
N THR A 494 19.75 6.28 14.08
CA THR A 494 19.50 6.59 12.66
C THR A 494 18.18 7.32 12.46
N ASN A 495 18.01 7.89 11.27
CA ASN A 495 16.80 8.61 10.86
C ASN A 495 16.42 8.28 9.41
N GLU A 496 15.26 8.74 8.98
CA GLU A 496 14.71 8.49 7.65
C GLU A 496 15.64 8.98 6.52
N THR A 497 16.31 10.13 6.71
CA THR A 497 17.22 10.71 5.73
C THR A 497 18.50 9.86 5.57
N GLU A 498 19.12 9.46 6.69
CA GLU A 498 20.30 8.58 6.67
C GLU A 498 19.97 7.25 5.99
N LEU A 499 18.85 6.62 6.38
CA LEU A 499 18.39 5.37 5.77
C LEU A 499 18.14 5.52 4.26
N GLY A 500 17.49 6.61 3.83
CA GLY A 500 17.23 6.88 2.41
C GLY A 500 18.52 6.99 1.60
N LEU A 501 19.56 7.65 2.12
CA LEU A 501 20.85 7.76 1.45
C LEU A 501 21.60 6.43 1.38
N LEU A 502 21.57 5.63 2.44
CA LEU A 502 22.17 4.28 2.46
C LEU A 502 21.46 3.33 1.48
N MET A 503 20.13 3.40 1.41
CA MET A 503 19.31 2.64 0.46
C MET A 503 19.56 3.04 -1.00
N ALA A 504 20.07 4.24 -1.23
CA ALA A 504 20.51 4.74 -2.54
C ALA A 504 21.98 4.42 -2.86
N GLY A 505 22.68 3.66 -2.00
CA GLY A 505 24.05 3.20 -2.20
C GLY A 505 25.14 4.13 -1.67
N SER A 506 24.79 5.16 -0.87
CA SER A 506 25.78 5.97 -0.16
C SER A 506 26.41 5.15 0.98
N THR A 507 27.66 5.43 1.32
CA THR A 507 28.28 4.87 2.53
C THR A 507 27.96 5.73 3.74
N ARG A 508 28.00 5.14 4.96
CA ARG A 508 27.75 5.89 6.21
C ARG A 508 28.74 7.06 6.40
N GLU A 509 29.97 6.91 5.94
CA GLU A 509 30.98 7.98 5.97
C GLU A 509 30.57 9.15 5.08
N GLN A 510 30.06 8.87 3.87
CA GLN A 510 29.56 9.91 2.94
C GLN A 510 28.33 10.63 3.49
N VAL A 511 27.43 9.91 4.16
CA VAL A 511 26.23 10.49 4.78
C VAL A 511 26.64 11.46 5.90
N ARG A 512 27.51 11.02 6.82
CA ARG A 512 28.02 11.85 7.92
C ARG A 512 28.81 13.07 7.46
N ALA A 513 29.58 12.95 6.39
CA ALA A 513 30.30 14.07 5.79
C ALA A 513 29.33 15.15 5.27
N LYS A 514 28.25 14.75 4.58
CA LYS A 514 27.21 15.66 4.10
C LYS A 514 26.44 16.34 5.24
N GLU A 515 26.17 15.65 6.33
CA GLU A 515 25.51 16.25 7.51
C GLU A 515 26.41 17.30 8.20
N GLN A 516 27.73 17.07 8.23
CA GLN A 516 28.68 18.04 8.77
C GLN A 516 28.88 19.27 7.87
N GLU A 517 28.72 19.13 6.55
CA GLU A 517 28.77 20.27 5.60
C GLU A 517 27.48 21.10 5.61
N ALA A 518 26.37 20.54 6.08
CA ALA A 518 25.06 21.20 6.15
C ALA A 518 24.81 21.94 7.47
N LEU A 519 25.66 21.76 8.50
CA LEU A 519 25.67 22.46 9.80
C LEU A 519 26.63 23.63 9.79
#